data_337946f0cc53959a7a3a1db8c992eef1
#
_entry.id   337946f0cc53959a7a3a1db8c992eef1
#
_cell.length_a   1.000
_cell.length_b   1.000
_cell.length_c   1.000
_cell.angle_alpha   90.00
_cell.angle_beta   90.00
_cell.angle_gamma   90.00
#
_symmetry.space_group_name_H-M   'P 1'
#
loop_
_entity.id
_entity.type
_entity.pdbx_description
1 polymer ?
#
loop_
_entity_poly.entity_id
_entity_poly.type
_entity_poly.pdbx_seq_one_letter_code
_entity_poly.pdbx_strand_id
1 'polypeptide(L)'
;ELNLTEYTQPCMVSVCLAIVQELKKRGINPDITAGLSLGEYAAVAAAGGMNELDAIKLVRRRGILMQSTVPAGEGAMAAVLGLDAKKIEEILESFENVWIANYNCPGQIVITGLTNEVQQASLALKEAGAKRVVELKVSGPFHSLLLKPAGEALLKEMESMSFSTLQVPYV
;
A
#
# COMPACT_ATOMS: atom_id res chain seq x y z
N GLU A 1 9.23 0.36 -16.85
CA GLU A 1 8.86 1.64 -16.21
C GLU A 1 7.59 1.50 -15.36
N LEU A 2 6.50 0.84 -15.88
CA LEU A 2 5.23 0.69 -15.12
C LEU A 2 5.35 -0.07 -13.79
N ASN A 3 6.43 -0.79 -13.54
CA ASN A 3 6.68 -1.47 -12.27
C ASN A 3 7.32 -0.57 -11.21
N LEU A 4 7.74 0.65 -11.56
CA LEU A 4 8.20 1.65 -10.59
C LEU A 4 6.98 2.29 -9.95
N THR A 5 6.94 2.33 -8.61
CA THR A 5 5.75 2.77 -7.88
C THR A 5 5.32 4.19 -8.23
N GLU A 6 6.26 5.05 -8.60
CA GLU A 6 5.98 6.42 -9.05
C GLU A 6 5.13 6.50 -10.34
N TYR A 7 5.17 5.47 -11.20
CA TYR A 7 4.34 5.36 -12.40
C TYR A 7 3.15 4.43 -12.19
N THR A 8 3.33 3.34 -11.45
CA THR A 8 2.25 2.38 -11.16
C THR A 8 1.06 3.09 -10.50
N GLN A 9 1.33 3.92 -9.49
CA GLN A 9 0.27 4.53 -8.68
C GLN A 9 -0.67 5.42 -9.51
N PRO A 10 -0.20 6.43 -10.25
CA PRO A 10 -1.08 7.26 -11.04
C PRO A 10 -1.79 6.50 -12.17
N CYS A 11 -1.12 5.54 -12.82
CA CYS A 11 -1.75 4.72 -13.85
C CYS A 11 -2.90 3.88 -13.28
N MET A 12 -2.70 3.21 -12.15
CA MET A 12 -3.74 2.40 -11.51
C MET A 12 -4.94 3.24 -11.07
N VAL A 13 -4.70 4.37 -10.39
CA VAL A 13 -5.79 5.25 -9.95
C VAL A 13 -6.54 5.85 -11.14
N SER A 14 -5.85 6.24 -12.22
CA SER A 14 -6.49 6.72 -13.45
C SER A 14 -7.43 5.68 -14.05
N VAL A 15 -7.01 4.42 -14.13
CA VAL A 15 -7.86 3.33 -14.63
C VAL A 15 -9.06 3.08 -13.71
N CYS A 16 -8.84 3.03 -12.39
CA CYS A 16 -9.93 2.86 -11.43
C CYS A 16 -10.98 3.98 -11.57
N LEU A 17 -10.55 5.23 -11.63
CA LEU A 17 -11.46 6.37 -11.75
C LEU A 17 -12.17 6.40 -13.12
N ALA A 18 -11.49 6.03 -14.21
CA ALA A 18 -12.15 5.89 -15.52
C ALA A 18 -13.26 4.83 -15.49
N ILE A 19 -13.03 3.70 -14.81
CA ILE A 19 -14.06 2.66 -14.63
C ILE A 19 -15.22 3.20 -13.79
N VAL A 20 -14.94 3.89 -12.68
CA VAL A 20 -15.96 4.53 -11.83
C VAL A 20 -16.82 5.50 -12.65
N GLN A 21 -16.21 6.34 -13.47
CA GLN A 21 -16.95 7.27 -14.32
C GLN A 21 -17.85 6.56 -15.34
N GLU A 22 -17.37 5.48 -15.94
CA GLU A 22 -18.18 4.71 -16.89
C GLU A 22 -19.37 4.01 -16.19
N LEU A 23 -19.18 3.51 -14.98
CA LEU A 23 -20.26 2.93 -14.16
C LEU A 23 -21.32 3.99 -13.80
N LYS A 24 -20.88 5.18 -13.34
CA LYS A 24 -21.76 6.32 -13.03
C LYS A 24 -22.61 6.73 -14.25
N LYS A 25 -22.03 6.79 -15.46
CA LYS A 25 -22.77 7.08 -16.69
C LYS A 25 -23.87 6.04 -16.98
N ARG A 26 -23.69 4.82 -16.53
CA ARG A 26 -24.69 3.73 -16.65
C ARG A 26 -25.69 3.70 -15.50
N GLY A 27 -25.66 4.67 -14.60
CA GLY A 27 -26.53 4.75 -13.43
C GLY A 27 -26.14 3.82 -12.27
N ILE A 28 -24.93 3.23 -12.33
CA ILE A 28 -24.42 2.37 -11.26
C ILE A 28 -23.58 3.25 -10.33
N ASN A 29 -24.10 3.48 -9.12
CA ASN A 29 -23.43 4.27 -8.09
C ASN A 29 -23.12 3.41 -6.88
N PRO A 30 -22.02 3.67 -6.15
CA PRO A 30 -21.70 2.94 -4.93
C PRO A 30 -22.59 3.39 -3.77
N ASP A 31 -22.98 2.47 -2.90
CA ASP A 31 -23.56 2.76 -1.58
C ASP A 31 -22.46 2.92 -0.52
N ILE A 32 -21.28 2.33 -0.77
CA ILE A 32 -20.09 2.40 0.08
C ILE A 32 -18.84 2.26 -0.80
N THR A 33 -17.75 2.89 -0.41
CA THR A 33 -16.45 2.73 -1.06
C THR A 33 -15.42 2.19 -0.07
N ALA A 34 -14.47 1.41 -0.58
CA ALA A 34 -13.36 0.89 0.21
C ALA A 34 -12.08 0.87 -0.64
N GLY A 35 -10.94 1.03 0.01
CA GLY A 35 -9.65 0.98 -0.67
C GLY A 35 -8.52 0.56 0.25
N LEU A 36 -7.64 -0.32 -0.26
CA LEU A 36 -6.42 -0.71 0.44
C LEU A 36 -5.23 0.08 -0.11
N SER A 37 -4.51 0.79 0.77
CA SER A 37 -3.29 1.54 0.43
C SER A 37 -3.51 2.52 -0.74
N LEU A 38 -3.06 2.18 -1.94
CA LEU A 38 -3.28 2.99 -3.15
C LEU A 38 -4.77 3.15 -3.49
N GLY A 39 -5.55 2.10 -3.26
CA GLY A 39 -6.99 2.09 -3.53
C GLY A 39 -7.78 3.10 -2.71
N GLU A 40 -7.28 3.53 -1.54
CA GLU A 40 -7.91 4.57 -0.71
C GLU A 40 -8.15 5.85 -1.50
N TYR A 41 -7.18 6.29 -2.28
CA TYR A 41 -7.27 7.54 -3.06
C TYR A 41 -8.37 7.46 -4.12
N ALA A 42 -8.48 6.32 -4.78
CA ALA A 42 -9.57 6.08 -5.74
C ALA A 42 -10.93 5.97 -5.03
N ALA A 43 -11.00 5.32 -3.87
CA ALA A 43 -12.22 5.17 -3.09
C ALA A 43 -12.72 6.52 -2.55
N VAL A 44 -11.84 7.35 -2.00
CA VAL A 44 -12.17 8.69 -1.52
C VAL A 44 -12.63 9.60 -2.67
N ALA A 45 -11.97 9.56 -3.83
CA ALA A 45 -12.40 10.30 -5.01
C ALA A 45 -13.75 9.80 -5.55
N ALA A 46 -13.97 8.48 -5.59
CA ALA A 46 -15.25 7.88 -6.00
C ALA A 46 -16.41 8.28 -5.08
N ALA A 47 -16.12 8.43 -3.77
CA ALA A 47 -17.06 8.91 -2.75
C ALA A 47 -17.27 10.43 -2.79
N GLY A 48 -16.58 11.16 -3.66
CA GLY A 48 -16.69 12.62 -3.80
C GLY A 48 -15.83 13.42 -2.82
N GLY A 49 -14.94 12.79 -2.06
CA GLY A 49 -14.09 13.45 -1.06
C GLY A 49 -12.95 14.28 -1.64
N MET A 50 -12.53 14.01 -2.87
CA MET A 50 -11.54 14.82 -3.60
C MET A 50 -11.80 14.79 -5.11
N ASN A 51 -11.26 15.76 -5.82
CA ASN A 51 -11.31 15.79 -7.27
C ASN A 51 -10.43 14.66 -7.86
N GLU A 52 -10.89 14.05 -8.96
CA GLU A 52 -10.21 12.91 -9.58
C GLU A 52 -8.80 13.25 -10.09
N LEU A 53 -8.63 14.43 -10.68
CA LEU A 53 -7.32 14.90 -11.16
C LEU A 53 -6.37 15.14 -9.99
N ASP A 54 -6.88 15.65 -8.87
CA ASP A 54 -6.09 15.87 -7.67
C ASP A 54 -5.70 14.54 -7.01
N ALA A 55 -6.59 13.53 -7.01
CA ALA A 55 -6.26 12.18 -6.59
C ALA A 55 -5.09 11.61 -7.43
N ILE A 56 -5.13 11.74 -8.76
CA ILE A 56 -4.08 11.26 -9.66
C ILE A 56 -2.75 11.99 -9.41
N LYS A 57 -2.79 13.32 -9.23
CA LYS A 57 -1.58 14.11 -8.90
C LYS A 57 -1.00 13.70 -7.56
N LEU A 58 -1.86 13.54 -6.54
CA LEU A 58 -1.45 13.17 -5.18
C LEU A 58 -0.78 11.80 -5.16
N VAL A 59 -1.34 10.79 -5.82
CA VAL A 59 -0.71 9.46 -5.87
C VAL A 59 0.57 9.44 -6.72
N ARG A 60 0.69 10.33 -7.72
CA ARG A 60 1.97 10.54 -8.41
C ARG A 60 3.04 11.06 -7.45
N ARG A 61 2.70 12.06 -6.62
CA ARG A 61 3.59 12.59 -5.58
C ARG A 61 3.92 11.52 -4.54
N ARG A 62 2.90 10.78 -4.09
CA ARG A 62 3.09 9.64 -3.18
C ARG A 62 4.09 8.63 -3.73
N GLY A 63 3.93 8.23 -4.99
CA GLY A 63 4.83 7.28 -5.63
C GLY A 63 6.27 7.77 -5.70
N ILE A 64 6.49 9.04 -6.04
CA ILE A 64 7.82 9.69 -6.07
C ILE A 64 8.43 9.69 -4.65
N LEU A 65 7.67 10.14 -3.65
CA LEU A 65 8.14 10.20 -2.27
C LEU A 65 8.50 8.81 -1.73
N MET A 66 7.66 7.81 -1.97
CA MET A 66 7.94 6.44 -1.57
C MET A 66 9.18 5.87 -2.27
N GLN A 67 9.36 6.15 -3.57
CA GLN A 67 10.49 5.65 -4.35
C GLN A 67 11.81 6.31 -3.94
N SER A 68 11.77 7.59 -3.54
CA SER A 68 12.98 8.36 -3.19
C SER A 68 13.40 8.21 -1.73
N THR A 69 12.51 7.76 -0.84
CA THR A 69 12.78 7.69 0.61
C THR A 69 13.70 6.54 0.98
N VAL A 70 13.57 5.40 0.31
CA VAL A 70 14.45 4.24 0.51
C VAL A 70 15.08 3.88 -0.83
N PRO A 71 16.43 3.83 -0.91
CA PRO A 71 17.12 3.45 -2.14
C PRO A 71 16.69 2.08 -2.65
N ALA A 72 16.66 1.92 -3.98
CA ALA A 72 16.28 0.67 -4.60
C ALA A 72 17.20 -0.48 -4.14
N GLY A 73 16.61 -1.59 -3.71
CA GLY A 73 17.31 -2.77 -3.21
C GLY A 73 17.60 -2.79 -1.71
N GLU A 74 17.45 -1.67 -1.01
CA GLU A 74 17.62 -1.62 0.46
C GLU A 74 16.41 -2.14 1.21
N GLY A 75 15.23 -2.10 0.60
CA GLY A 75 14.00 -2.59 1.19
C GLY A 75 13.36 -3.72 0.39
N ALA A 76 12.66 -4.62 1.09
CA ALA A 76 11.96 -5.76 0.52
C ALA A 76 10.61 -6.00 1.20
N MET A 77 9.78 -6.80 0.53
CA MET A 77 8.53 -7.32 1.06
C MET A 77 8.39 -8.80 0.74
N ALA A 78 7.75 -9.55 1.64
CA ALA A 78 7.46 -10.96 1.40
C ALA A 78 6.06 -11.34 1.90
N ALA A 79 5.34 -12.14 1.11
CA ALA A 79 4.05 -12.70 1.50
C ALA A 79 4.27 -14.02 2.24
N VAL A 80 3.77 -14.08 3.48
CA VAL A 80 3.78 -15.25 4.35
C VAL A 80 2.42 -15.95 4.25
N LEU A 81 2.42 -17.21 3.88
CA LEU A 81 1.22 -18.01 3.63
C LEU A 81 1.12 -19.17 4.61
N GLY A 82 -0.06 -19.33 5.19
CA GLY A 82 -0.42 -20.51 5.99
C GLY A 82 0.22 -20.58 7.36
N LEU A 83 0.62 -19.43 7.94
CA LEU A 83 1.05 -19.29 9.31
C LEU A 83 0.11 -18.33 10.05
N ASP A 84 -0.12 -18.59 11.33
CA ASP A 84 -0.97 -17.74 12.17
C ASP A 84 -0.32 -16.38 12.43
N ALA A 85 -1.15 -15.31 12.46
CA ALA A 85 -0.70 -13.93 12.63
C ALA A 85 0.12 -13.73 13.90
N LYS A 86 -0.37 -14.24 15.01
CA LYS A 86 0.29 -14.10 16.33
C LYS A 86 1.68 -14.72 16.32
N LYS A 87 1.81 -15.89 15.66
CA LYS A 87 3.12 -16.55 15.55
C LYS A 87 4.09 -15.78 14.66
N ILE A 88 3.58 -15.10 13.61
CA ILE A 88 4.39 -14.20 12.80
C ILE A 88 4.86 -13.01 13.64
N GLU A 89 3.96 -12.37 14.38
CA GLU A 89 4.28 -11.24 15.27
C GLU A 89 5.38 -11.60 16.27
N GLU A 90 5.23 -12.73 16.98
CA GLU A 90 6.22 -13.23 17.94
C GLU A 90 7.61 -13.44 17.32
N ILE A 91 7.68 -13.96 16.10
CA ILE A 91 8.96 -14.16 15.39
C ILE A 91 9.58 -12.83 14.99
N LEU A 92 8.75 -11.89 14.54
CA LEU A 92 9.23 -10.58 14.10
C LEU A 92 9.76 -9.71 15.24
N GLU A 93 9.42 -9.97 16.50
CA GLU A 93 10.01 -9.29 17.67
C GLU A 93 11.55 -9.43 17.74
N SER A 94 12.11 -10.46 17.08
CA SER A 94 13.56 -10.68 17.00
C SER A 94 14.27 -9.84 15.94
N PHE A 95 13.54 -9.06 15.15
CA PHE A 95 14.05 -8.25 14.05
C PHE A 95 13.75 -6.77 14.31
N GLU A 96 14.76 -5.92 14.17
CA GLU A 96 14.61 -4.48 14.44
C GLU A 96 13.91 -3.73 13.29
N ASN A 97 14.19 -4.15 12.05
CA ASN A 97 13.75 -3.44 10.85
C ASN A 97 12.88 -4.31 9.93
N VAL A 98 12.03 -5.14 10.55
CA VAL A 98 11.00 -5.90 9.84
C VAL A 98 9.65 -5.71 10.54
N TRP A 99 8.64 -5.39 9.76
CA TRP A 99 7.28 -5.13 10.24
C TRP A 99 6.24 -5.91 9.44
N ILE A 100 5.04 -6.04 9.98
CA ILE A 100 3.89 -6.46 9.20
C ILE A 100 3.39 -5.26 8.39
N ALA A 101 3.35 -5.42 7.06
CA ALA A 101 2.81 -4.44 6.15
C ALA A 101 1.30 -4.58 6.01
N ASN A 102 0.80 -5.82 5.84
CA ASN A 102 -0.61 -6.08 5.57
C ASN A 102 -1.08 -7.39 6.24
N TYR A 103 -2.26 -7.32 6.83
CA TYR A 103 -3.08 -8.47 7.18
C TYR A 103 -4.12 -8.64 6.07
N ASN A 104 -3.80 -9.37 5.00
CA ASN A 104 -4.68 -9.46 3.83
C ASN A 104 -5.92 -10.31 4.08
N CYS A 105 -5.72 -11.47 4.69
CA CYS A 105 -6.78 -12.37 5.13
C CYS A 105 -6.20 -13.41 6.11
N PRO A 106 -7.03 -14.21 6.79
CA PRO A 106 -6.54 -15.31 7.61
C PRO A 106 -5.57 -16.22 6.82
N GLY A 107 -4.34 -16.36 7.34
CA GLY A 107 -3.29 -17.15 6.70
C GLY A 107 -2.56 -16.47 5.53
N GLN A 108 -2.76 -15.18 5.28
CA GLN A 108 -1.96 -14.39 4.33
C GLN A 108 -1.57 -13.04 4.92
N ILE A 109 -0.32 -12.92 5.29
CA ILE A 109 0.28 -11.71 5.88
C ILE A 109 1.48 -11.29 5.04
N VAL A 110 1.66 -10.00 4.88
CA VAL A 110 2.84 -9.44 4.19
C VAL A 110 3.75 -8.80 5.21
N ILE A 111 5.03 -9.18 5.18
CA ILE A 111 6.10 -8.55 5.95
C ILE A 111 6.89 -7.60 5.06
N THR A 112 7.48 -6.57 5.66
CA THR A 112 8.22 -5.51 4.99
C THR A 112 9.40 -5.07 5.86
N GLY A 113 10.46 -4.56 5.26
CA GLY A 113 11.61 -4.05 6.00
C GLY A 113 12.89 -3.96 5.18
N LEU A 114 14.04 -3.93 5.86
CA LEU A 114 15.34 -4.01 5.20
C LEU A 114 15.53 -5.36 4.52
N THR A 115 16.08 -5.37 3.33
CA THR A 115 16.18 -6.56 2.47
C THR A 115 16.83 -7.75 3.17
N ASN A 116 17.96 -7.54 3.83
CA ASN A 116 18.68 -8.60 4.55
C ASN A 116 17.87 -9.16 5.74
N GLU A 117 17.18 -8.31 6.49
CA GLU A 117 16.37 -8.74 7.63
C GLU A 117 15.07 -9.42 7.17
N VAL A 118 14.43 -8.94 6.10
CA VAL A 118 13.27 -9.62 5.50
C VAL A 118 13.63 -11.02 5.00
N GLN A 119 14.84 -11.21 4.46
CA GLN A 119 15.32 -12.53 4.04
C GLN A 119 15.52 -13.45 5.26
N GLN A 120 16.15 -12.98 6.33
CA GLN A 120 16.34 -13.73 7.56
C GLN A 120 15.00 -14.08 8.24
N ALA A 121 14.10 -13.10 8.36
CA ALA A 121 12.75 -13.31 8.87
C ALA A 121 11.97 -14.34 8.02
N SER A 122 12.12 -14.28 6.70
CA SER A 122 11.51 -15.25 5.79
C SER A 122 11.98 -16.67 6.01
N LEU A 123 13.25 -16.89 6.36
CA LEU A 123 13.78 -18.19 6.73
C LEU A 123 13.21 -18.66 8.07
N ALA A 124 13.26 -17.81 9.09
CA ALA A 124 12.70 -18.11 10.41
C ALA A 124 11.19 -18.48 10.36
N LEU A 125 10.42 -17.74 9.55
CA LEU A 125 9.00 -18.01 9.35
C LEU A 125 8.74 -19.33 8.62
N LYS A 126 9.60 -19.73 7.67
CA LYS A 126 9.53 -21.05 7.03
C LYS A 126 9.82 -22.17 8.04
N GLU A 127 10.87 -22.03 8.83
CA GLU A 127 11.22 -22.98 9.88
C GLU A 127 10.12 -23.12 10.94
N ALA A 128 9.41 -22.02 11.23
CA ALA A 128 8.27 -22.00 12.14
C ALA A 128 6.99 -22.61 11.56
N GLY A 129 6.99 -23.05 10.30
CA GLY A 129 5.89 -23.78 9.68
C GLY A 129 5.04 -22.98 8.69
N ALA A 130 5.51 -21.82 8.21
CA ALA A 130 4.83 -21.16 7.10
C ALA A 130 4.83 -22.06 5.86
N LYS A 131 3.67 -22.28 5.26
CA LYS A 131 3.51 -23.11 4.05
C LYS A 131 4.34 -22.56 2.88
N ARG A 132 4.37 -21.25 2.73
CA ARG A 132 5.19 -20.53 1.72
C ARG A 132 5.55 -19.15 2.25
N VAL A 133 6.75 -18.70 1.91
CA VAL A 133 7.13 -17.28 2.00
C VAL A 133 7.64 -16.88 0.62
N VAL A 134 7.00 -15.90 0.02
CA VAL A 134 7.23 -15.46 -1.36
C VAL A 134 7.67 -14.01 -1.35
N GLU A 135 8.89 -13.74 -1.80
CA GLU A 135 9.36 -12.38 -1.99
C GLU A 135 8.54 -11.68 -3.09
N LEU A 136 8.12 -10.46 -2.80
CA LEU A 136 7.32 -9.66 -3.72
C LEU A 136 8.22 -8.82 -4.63
N LYS A 137 7.88 -8.75 -5.91
CA LYS A 137 8.57 -7.91 -6.90
C LYS A 137 8.11 -6.46 -6.78
N VAL A 138 8.52 -5.79 -5.71
CA VAL A 138 8.20 -4.39 -5.41
C VAL A 138 9.48 -3.56 -5.34
N SER A 139 9.35 -2.24 -5.47
CA SER A 139 10.49 -1.32 -5.53
C SER A 139 10.93 -0.77 -4.17
N GLY A 140 10.34 -1.23 -3.06
CA GLY A 140 10.70 -0.72 -1.73
C GLY A 140 9.94 -1.37 -0.58
N PRO A 141 10.29 -1.03 0.68
CA PRO A 141 9.71 -1.59 1.90
C PRO A 141 8.40 -0.88 2.27
N PHE A 142 7.36 -1.05 1.43
CA PHE A 142 6.10 -0.34 1.61
C PHE A 142 5.44 -0.71 2.94
N HIS A 143 4.75 0.27 3.55
CA HIS A 143 4.09 0.15 4.85
C HIS A 143 5.03 -0.16 6.03
N SER A 144 6.30 0.22 5.95
CA SER A 144 7.27 0.16 7.05
C SER A 144 7.50 1.54 7.68
N LEU A 145 8.11 1.55 8.86
CA LEU A 145 8.57 2.80 9.49
C LEU A 145 9.65 3.52 8.68
N LEU A 146 10.36 2.82 7.80
CA LEU A 146 11.33 3.41 6.88
C LEU A 146 10.71 4.44 5.93
N LEU A 147 9.39 4.34 5.66
CA LEU A 147 8.66 5.29 4.81
C LEU A 147 7.97 6.42 5.60
N LYS A 148 8.19 6.53 6.91
CA LYS A 148 7.64 7.64 7.70
C LYS A 148 7.95 9.02 7.10
N PRO A 149 9.19 9.31 6.63
CA PRO A 149 9.48 10.61 6.00
C PRO A 149 8.67 10.87 4.72
N ALA A 150 8.37 9.83 3.94
CA ALA A 150 7.50 9.96 2.77
C ALA A 150 6.06 10.34 3.18
N GLY A 151 5.55 9.74 4.27
CA GLY A 151 4.23 10.09 4.82
C GLY A 151 4.15 11.53 5.31
N GLU A 152 5.17 11.99 6.03
CA GLU A 152 5.26 13.39 6.52
C GLU A 152 5.35 14.40 5.37
N ALA A 153 6.07 14.06 4.31
CA ALA A 153 6.14 14.90 3.11
C ALA A 153 4.81 14.91 2.34
N LEU A 154 4.14 13.77 2.25
CA LEU A 154 2.83 13.66 1.59
C LEU A 154 1.76 14.43 2.34
N LEU A 155 1.78 14.44 3.68
CA LEU A 155 0.86 15.24 4.50
C LEU A 155 0.93 16.72 4.13
N LYS A 156 2.12 17.27 3.93
CA LYS A 156 2.30 18.67 3.51
C LYS A 156 1.70 18.96 2.12
N GLU A 157 1.78 18.00 1.21
CA GLU A 157 1.11 18.13 -0.10
C GLU A 157 -0.42 18.15 0.08
N MET A 158 -0.95 17.30 0.97
CA MET A 158 -2.39 17.22 1.25
C MET A 158 -2.95 18.47 1.94
N GLU A 159 -2.16 19.16 2.77
CA GLU A 159 -2.56 20.42 3.42
C GLU A 159 -2.93 21.52 2.41
N SER A 160 -2.35 21.47 1.22
CA SER A 160 -2.65 22.43 0.13
C SER A 160 -3.82 22.02 -0.76
N MET A 161 -4.43 20.86 -0.52
CA MET A 161 -5.51 20.31 -1.34
C MET A 161 -6.88 20.61 -0.76
N SER A 162 -7.88 20.65 -1.61
CA SER A 162 -9.28 20.79 -1.20
C SER A 162 -9.94 19.42 -1.06
N PHE A 163 -10.48 19.15 0.11
CA PHE A 163 -11.29 17.97 0.38
C PHE A 163 -12.75 18.38 0.56
N SER A 164 -13.66 17.51 0.16
CA SER A 164 -15.11 17.69 0.27
C SER A 164 -15.70 16.63 1.20
N THR A 165 -16.93 16.89 1.67
CA THR A 165 -17.69 15.89 2.42
C THR A 165 -17.96 14.67 1.53
N LEU A 166 -17.72 13.48 2.05
CA LEU A 166 -18.02 12.23 1.36
C LEU A 166 -19.54 12.10 1.11
N GLN A 167 -19.89 11.68 -0.11
CA GLN A 167 -21.28 11.47 -0.51
C GLN A 167 -21.79 10.09 -0.11
N VAL A 168 -20.89 9.13 0.10
CA VAL A 168 -21.16 7.77 0.57
C VAL A 168 -20.12 7.38 1.61
N PRO A 169 -20.41 6.41 2.50
CA PRO A 169 -19.44 5.91 3.47
C PRO A 169 -18.16 5.39 2.80
N TYR A 170 -17.04 5.58 3.48
CA TYR A 170 -15.73 5.07 3.10
C TYR A 170 -15.18 4.18 4.23
N VAL A 171 -14.55 3.05 3.87
CA VAL A 171 -13.93 2.07 4.78
C VAL A 171 -12.45 1.89 4.43
#